data_ea29223252c04302ae6236c4d966c856
#
_entry.id   ea29223252c04302ae6236c4d966c856
#
_cell.length_a   1.000
_cell.length_b   1.000
_cell.length_c   1.000
_cell.angle_alpha   90.00
_cell.angle_beta   90.00
_cell.angle_gamma   90.00
#
_symmetry.space_group_name_H-M   'P 1'
#
loop_
_entity.id
_entity.type
_entity.pdbx_description
1 polymer ?
#
loop_
_entity_poly.entity_id
_entity_poly.type
_entity_poly.pdbx_seq_one_letter_code
_entity_poly.pdbx_strand_id
1 'polypeptide(L)'
;MIKLLVGIRIKLILSSMFGKKKTSGIALSIFGLIGYCFFVNMFAAPIVFGTMLALKGSSYEWIPISLVMGTAMFLCFIGSVFTAQQQIYESKDNQMLISMPIKPGQILLSRIFAIAIFNMIYALPFFTGSAIGYCIYSVSMGPIQLIPLLILLISYVSMIVFITMLTSLLAWGVSIIMSKITNKTLISTVLYMVFFAIYFYAVFNLDNLGEAIEKNADKLSSGIMTFARPIYYMGASVVEQNILFVAAFLVSLLIPAFLMYIVIKKSFFKILLHENKSKNKMLKHSDKDFNSHSAFIALLQKEIARFLRTPMYFLSYGTSIFFVAMMLAYLFIKKDKFEDVVELLSIYGVSSTKALPAIFSMLLYQFVSSGAVLTSASINMEGKNIWIIKSLPIKTIDIMLAKGLVPVIILLPIFEVESLLLIFLFKISGSAMILLLLMPIFTMIFFSMFGLYINLNHFKLDWLSENEAFKRAGGPTIASFSSMGSTVLFVILYLLIFSNIMGFFGFMWLILAALVLGSIVMYSMLKNNAEKLLLKVN
;
A
#
# COMPACT_ATOMS: atom_id res chain seq x y z
N MET A 1 -15.14 -26.86 -14.67
CA MET A 1 -14.12 -26.74 -13.62
C MET A 1 -13.51 -25.34 -13.51
N ILE A 2 -12.94 -24.73 -14.58
CA ILE A 2 -12.35 -23.35 -14.52
C ILE A 2 -13.37 -22.33 -14.02
N LYS A 3 -14.60 -22.28 -14.57
CA LYS A 3 -15.66 -21.36 -14.11
C LYS A 3 -15.95 -21.50 -12.61
N LEU A 4 -15.96 -22.71 -12.08
CA LEU A 4 -16.15 -22.97 -10.65
C LEU A 4 -14.98 -22.45 -9.83
N LEU A 5 -13.73 -22.75 -10.21
CA LEU A 5 -12.52 -22.27 -9.52
C LEU A 5 -12.43 -20.74 -9.53
N VAL A 6 -12.68 -20.11 -10.68
CA VAL A 6 -12.72 -18.65 -10.81
C VAL A 6 -13.86 -18.07 -9.97
N GLY A 7 -15.07 -18.65 -10.02
CA GLY A 7 -16.20 -18.22 -9.21
C GLY A 7 -15.93 -18.28 -7.71
N ILE A 8 -15.30 -19.37 -7.22
CA ILE A 8 -14.88 -19.50 -5.82
C ILE A 8 -13.85 -18.42 -5.47
N ARG A 9 -12.86 -18.17 -6.34
CA ARG A 9 -11.85 -17.13 -6.14
C ARG A 9 -12.45 -15.72 -6.11
N ILE A 10 -13.32 -15.39 -7.06
CA ILE A 10 -14.05 -14.11 -7.06
C ILE A 10 -14.86 -13.96 -5.77
N LYS A 11 -15.59 -15.00 -5.37
CA LYS A 11 -16.37 -14.98 -4.13
C LYS A 11 -15.49 -14.81 -2.89
N LEU A 12 -14.31 -15.43 -2.85
CA LEU A 12 -13.32 -15.25 -1.78
C LEU A 12 -12.76 -13.82 -1.78
N ILE A 13 -12.43 -13.27 -2.95
CA ILE A 13 -11.98 -11.89 -3.10
C ILE A 13 -13.05 -10.91 -2.61
N LEU A 14 -14.26 -11.04 -3.13
CA LEU A 14 -15.39 -10.20 -2.73
C LEU A 14 -15.69 -10.35 -1.23
N SER A 15 -15.72 -11.59 -0.70
CA SER A 15 -15.92 -11.80 0.73
C SER A 15 -14.78 -11.26 1.61
N SER A 16 -13.55 -11.21 1.08
CA SER A 16 -12.41 -10.62 1.79
C SER A 16 -12.43 -9.10 1.77
N MET A 17 -12.90 -8.50 0.67
CA MET A 17 -13.06 -7.05 0.56
C MET A 17 -14.31 -6.54 1.27
N PHE A 18 -15.43 -7.26 1.17
CA PHE A 18 -16.75 -6.82 1.64
C PHE A 18 -17.21 -7.45 2.96
N GLY A 19 -16.41 -8.32 3.58
CA GLY A 19 -16.74 -9.01 4.84
C GLY A 19 -17.85 -10.07 4.71
N LYS A 20 -17.88 -11.02 5.65
CA LYS A 20 -18.96 -12.02 5.72
C LYS A 20 -20.21 -11.39 6.37
N LYS A 21 -21.29 -11.22 5.62
CA LYS A 21 -22.69 -11.08 6.09
C LYS A 21 -23.11 -9.85 6.93
N LYS A 22 -22.36 -8.74 7.01
CA LYS A 22 -22.95 -7.50 7.56
C LYS A 22 -23.03 -6.45 6.45
N THR A 23 -24.20 -5.95 6.17
CA THR A 23 -24.47 -4.83 5.22
C THR A 23 -23.53 -3.64 5.46
N SER A 24 -23.18 -3.37 6.72
CA SER A 24 -22.22 -2.33 7.09
C SER A 24 -20.79 -2.55 6.53
N GLY A 25 -20.32 -3.79 6.42
CA GLY A 25 -18.98 -4.08 5.88
C GLY A 25 -18.91 -3.87 4.36
N ILE A 26 -19.97 -4.23 3.65
CA ILE A 26 -20.09 -4.00 2.20
C ILE A 26 -20.14 -2.50 1.91
N ALA A 27 -21.00 -1.76 2.64
CA ALA A 27 -21.12 -0.31 2.50
C ALA A 27 -19.79 0.41 2.75
N LEU A 28 -19.04 0.04 3.79
CA LEU A 28 -17.74 0.62 4.11
C LEU A 28 -16.71 0.35 3.01
N SER A 29 -16.69 -0.84 2.43
CA SER A 29 -15.74 -1.18 1.35
C SER A 29 -16.08 -0.48 0.04
N ILE A 30 -17.36 -0.32 -0.28
CA ILE A 30 -17.81 0.47 -1.44
C ILE A 30 -17.46 1.94 -1.22
N PHE A 31 -17.69 2.47 -0.02
CA PHE A 31 -17.32 3.84 0.33
C PHE A 31 -15.80 4.06 0.23
N GLY A 32 -15.00 3.09 0.70
CA GLY A 32 -13.55 3.12 0.56
C GLY A 32 -13.09 3.11 -0.91
N LEU A 33 -13.73 2.30 -1.77
CA LEU A 33 -13.43 2.28 -3.20
C LEU A 33 -13.82 3.61 -3.88
N ILE A 34 -14.99 4.15 -3.56
CA ILE A 34 -15.43 5.46 -4.06
C ILE A 34 -14.47 6.55 -3.59
N GLY A 35 -14.08 6.54 -2.31
CA GLY A 35 -13.10 7.48 -1.75
C GLY A 35 -11.74 7.38 -2.43
N TYR A 36 -11.26 6.17 -2.71
CA TYR A 36 -10.03 5.94 -3.46
C TYR A 36 -10.13 6.48 -4.90
N CYS A 37 -11.24 6.17 -5.60
CA CYS A 37 -11.49 6.72 -6.92
C CYS A 37 -11.57 8.26 -6.90
N PHE A 38 -12.28 8.83 -5.94
CA PHE A 38 -12.41 10.29 -5.79
C PHE A 38 -11.05 10.94 -5.55
N PHE A 39 -10.26 10.40 -4.61
CA PHE A 39 -8.94 10.94 -4.28
C PHE A 39 -7.98 10.92 -5.48
N VAL A 40 -7.88 9.81 -6.19
CA VAL A 40 -6.99 9.70 -7.36
C VAL A 40 -7.49 10.58 -8.50
N ASN A 41 -8.81 10.63 -8.73
CA ASN A 41 -9.39 11.47 -9.79
C ASN A 41 -9.22 12.97 -9.53
N MET A 42 -9.15 13.40 -8.27
CA MET A 42 -8.85 14.78 -7.89
C MET A 42 -7.52 15.27 -8.47
N PHE A 43 -6.57 14.37 -8.69
CA PHE A 43 -5.28 14.69 -9.30
C PHE A 43 -5.21 14.27 -10.78
N ALA A 44 -5.66 13.07 -11.11
CA ALA A 44 -5.50 12.51 -12.46
C ALA A 44 -6.30 13.27 -13.52
N ALA A 45 -7.54 13.65 -13.24
CA ALA A 45 -8.40 14.33 -14.21
C ALA A 45 -7.92 15.76 -14.52
N PRO A 46 -7.56 16.62 -13.53
CA PRO A 46 -6.97 17.94 -13.80
C PRO A 46 -5.63 17.87 -14.53
N ILE A 47 -4.78 16.89 -14.22
CA ILE A 47 -3.51 16.69 -14.91
C ILE A 47 -3.77 16.43 -16.40
N VAL A 48 -4.67 15.47 -16.73
CA VAL A 48 -4.99 15.16 -18.13
C VAL A 48 -5.60 16.37 -18.83
N PHE A 49 -6.62 17.00 -18.24
CA PHE A 49 -7.28 18.17 -18.82
C PHE A 49 -6.32 19.34 -19.04
N GLY A 50 -5.59 19.77 -18.00
CA GLY A 50 -4.72 20.95 -18.05
C GLY A 50 -3.55 20.77 -19.02
N THR A 51 -2.92 19.58 -19.01
CA THR A 51 -1.80 19.29 -19.91
C THR A 51 -2.26 19.06 -21.35
N MET A 52 -3.45 18.48 -21.61
CA MET A 52 -4.01 18.42 -22.97
C MET A 52 -4.32 19.82 -23.50
N LEU A 53 -4.82 20.72 -22.65
CA LEU A 53 -5.10 22.09 -23.05
C LEU A 53 -3.80 22.84 -23.38
N ALA A 54 -2.75 22.67 -22.58
CA ALA A 54 -1.44 23.29 -22.78
C ALA A 54 -0.73 22.78 -24.06
N LEU A 55 -0.89 21.50 -24.39
CA LEU A 55 -0.28 20.87 -25.56
C LEU A 55 -1.17 20.89 -26.83
N LYS A 56 -2.28 21.63 -26.78
CA LYS A 56 -3.24 21.69 -27.89
C LYS A 56 -2.59 22.16 -29.19
N GLY A 57 -2.85 21.43 -30.27
CA GLY A 57 -2.31 21.72 -31.60
C GLY A 57 -0.85 21.31 -31.78
N SER A 58 -0.21 20.72 -30.77
CA SER A 58 1.12 20.13 -30.88
C SER A 58 1.05 18.65 -31.21
N SER A 59 2.15 18.08 -31.74
CA SER A 59 2.29 16.64 -31.97
C SER A 59 2.34 15.81 -30.66
N TYR A 60 2.15 16.43 -29.50
CA TYR A 60 2.37 15.86 -28.18
C TYR A 60 1.08 15.70 -27.34
N GLU A 61 -0.09 15.92 -27.91
CA GLU A 61 -1.40 15.79 -27.22
C GLU A 61 -1.66 14.40 -26.62
N TRP A 62 -0.94 13.37 -27.07
CA TRP A 62 -1.02 12.02 -26.55
C TRP A 62 -0.33 11.82 -25.18
N ILE A 63 0.64 12.68 -24.81
CA ILE A 63 1.47 12.54 -23.61
C ILE A 63 0.65 12.49 -22.32
N PRO A 64 -0.35 13.33 -22.06
CA PRO A 64 -1.09 13.33 -20.80
C PRO A 64 -1.77 12.01 -20.47
N ILE A 65 -2.46 11.43 -21.44
CA ILE A 65 -3.13 10.14 -21.30
C ILE A 65 -2.09 9.02 -21.07
N SER A 66 -1.02 9.05 -21.85
CA SER A 66 0.09 8.10 -21.73
C SER A 66 0.76 8.15 -20.35
N LEU A 67 0.96 9.33 -19.79
CA LEU A 67 1.56 9.50 -18.47
C LEU A 67 0.66 8.94 -17.37
N VAL A 68 -0.61 9.33 -17.33
CA VAL A 68 -1.54 8.89 -16.28
C VAL A 68 -1.77 7.37 -16.34
N MET A 69 -1.97 6.82 -17.52
CA MET A 69 -2.11 5.36 -17.68
C MET A 69 -0.80 4.61 -17.48
N GLY A 70 0.34 5.21 -17.87
CA GLY A 70 1.67 4.67 -17.59
C GLY A 70 1.99 4.62 -16.10
N THR A 71 1.60 5.64 -15.32
CA THR A 71 1.72 5.61 -13.85
C THR A 71 0.84 4.53 -13.24
N ALA A 72 -0.38 4.32 -13.75
CA ALA A 72 -1.24 3.21 -13.34
C ALA A 72 -0.57 1.86 -13.60
N MET A 73 0.01 1.68 -14.78
CA MET A 73 0.76 0.48 -15.14
C MET A 73 1.90 0.21 -14.16
N PHE A 74 2.68 1.22 -13.85
CA PHE A 74 3.82 1.13 -12.94
C PHE A 74 3.39 0.80 -11.50
N LEU A 75 2.36 1.48 -10.96
CA LEU A 75 1.84 1.23 -9.63
C LEU A 75 1.21 -0.17 -9.49
N CYS A 76 0.44 -0.61 -10.50
CA CYS A 76 -0.09 -1.97 -10.54
C CYS A 76 1.02 -3.01 -10.58
N PHE A 77 2.07 -2.77 -11.36
CA PHE A 77 3.24 -3.63 -11.44
C PHE A 77 3.87 -3.81 -10.06
N ILE A 78 4.19 -2.72 -9.38
CA ILE A 78 4.75 -2.74 -8.02
C ILE A 78 3.86 -3.48 -7.04
N GLY A 79 2.57 -3.12 -6.98
CA GLY A 79 1.62 -3.67 -6.01
C GLY A 79 1.31 -5.15 -6.20
N SER A 80 1.43 -5.66 -7.43
CA SER A 80 0.96 -7.01 -7.75
C SER A 80 2.03 -8.09 -7.85
N VAL A 81 3.32 -7.76 -7.99
CA VAL A 81 4.41 -8.77 -8.08
C VAL A 81 4.38 -9.73 -6.89
N PHE A 82 4.32 -9.20 -5.69
CA PHE A 82 4.35 -10.01 -4.47
C PHE A 82 2.99 -10.64 -4.13
N THR A 83 1.91 -9.95 -4.50
CA THR A 83 0.57 -10.53 -4.43
C THR A 83 0.48 -11.74 -5.36
N ALA A 84 1.08 -11.67 -6.55
CA ALA A 84 1.16 -12.77 -7.49
C ALA A 84 1.98 -13.95 -6.92
N GLN A 85 3.15 -13.68 -6.32
CA GLN A 85 3.98 -14.71 -5.69
C GLN A 85 3.20 -15.47 -4.62
N GLN A 86 2.55 -14.76 -3.70
CA GLN A 86 1.79 -15.39 -2.62
C GLN A 86 0.57 -16.16 -3.12
N GLN A 87 -0.17 -15.61 -4.09
CA GLN A 87 -1.36 -16.26 -4.62
C GLN A 87 -1.05 -17.46 -5.50
N ILE A 88 0.02 -17.41 -6.29
CA ILE A 88 0.35 -18.48 -7.24
C ILE A 88 1.15 -19.57 -6.54
N TYR A 89 2.17 -19.24 -5.77
CA TYR A 89 3.14 -20.21 -5.25
C TYR A 89 2.96 -20.53 -3.76
N GLU A 90 2.73 -19.55 -2.90
CA GLU A 90 2.72 -19.71 -1.43
C GLU A 90 1.32 -19.92 -0.83
N SER A 91 0.29 -20.06 -1.62
CA SER A 91 -1.09 -20.22 -1.13
C SER A 91 -1.30 -21.56 -0.44
N LYS A 92 -1.87 -21.57 0.78
CA LYS A 92 -2.10 -22.76 1.61
C LYS A 92 -2.99 -23.83 0.97
N ASP A 93 -3.86 -23.44 0.04
CA ASP A 93 -4.73 -24.38 -0.68
C ASP A 93 -4.05 -25.09 -1.85
N ASN A 94 -2.77 -24.79 -2.13
CA ASN A 94 -2.01 -25.48 -3.19
C ASN A 94 -1.96 -26.98 -2.99
N GLN A 95 -1.67 -27.44 -1.76
CA GLN A 95 -1.57 -28.87 -1.44
C GLN A 95 -2.88 -29.59 -1.68
N MET A 96 -3.99 -29.00 -1.23
CA MET A 96 -5.33 -29.55 -1.43
C MET A 96 -5.74 -29.57 -2.91
N LEU A 97 -5.45 -28.52 -3.68
CA LEU A 97 -5.81 -28.48 -5.09
C LEU A 97 -4.98 -29.42 -5.96
N ILE A 98 -3.72 -29.67 -5.58
CA ILE A 98 -2.85 -30.62 -6.30
C ILE A 98 -3.28 -32.08 -6.09
N SER A 99 -3.84 -32.41 -4.91
CA SER A 99 -4.38 -33.75 -4.63
C SER A 99 -5.71 -34.05 -5.34
N MET A 100 -6.38 -33.01 -5.87
CA MET A 100 -7.62 -33.16 -6.64
C MET A 100 -7.32 -33.50 -8.11
N PRO A 101 -8.22 -34.19 -8.84
CA PRO A 101 -8.05 -34.49 -10.27
C PRO A 101 -8.28 -33.25 -11.15
N ILE A 102 -7.51 -32.19 -10.91
CA ILE A 102 -7.60 -30.90 -11.61
C ILE A 102 -6.30 -30.66 -12.38
N LYS A 103 -6.43 -30.29 -13.66
CA LYS A 103 -5.25 -29.95 -14.49
C LYS A 103 -4.51 -28.74 -13.89
N PRO A 104 -3.18 -28.76 -13.67
CA PRO A 104 -2.43 -27.65 -13.08
C PRO A 104 -2.62 -26.31 -13.79
N GLY A 105 -2.79 -26.33 -15.12
CA GLY A 105 -3.08 -25.12 -15.89
C GLY A 105 -4.43 -24.46 -15.56
N GLN A 106 -5.42 -25.21 -15.07
CA GLN A 106 -6.70 -24.64 -14.63
C GLN A 106 -6.58 -23.95 -13.28
N ILE A 107 -5.73 -24.50 -12.39
CA ILE A 107 -5.40 -23.89 -11.10
C ILE A 107 -4.66 -22.56 -11.37
N LEU A 108 -3.64 -22.58 -12.21
CA LEU A 108 -2.86 -21.40 -12.59
C LEU A 108 -3.76 -20.30 -13.18
N LEU A 109 -4.60 -20.64 -14.17
CA LEU A 109 -5.52 -19.69 -14.78
C LEU A 109 -6.46 -19.04 -13.77
N SER A 110 -7.03 -19.81 -12.84
CA SER A 110 -7.92 -19.27 -11.82
C SER A 110 -7.21 -18.23 -10.92
N ARG A 111 -5.90 -18.39 -10.68
CA ARG A 111 -5.08 -17.47 -9.88
C ARG A 111 -4.72 -16.22 -10.67
N ILE A 112 -4.32 -16.38 -11.93
CA ILE A 112 -4.06 -15.25 -12.83
C ILE A 112 -5.31 -14.36 -12.95
N PHE A 113 -6.50 -14.94 -13.12
CA PHE A 113 -7.75 -14.18 -13.12
C PHE A 113 -8.00 -13.43 -11.82
N ALA A 114 -7.67 -14.04 -10.67
CA ALA A 114 -7.80 -13.36 -9.39
C ALA A 114 -6.88 -12.13 -9.30
N ILE A 115 -5.63 -12.25 -9.75
CA ILE A 115 -4.66 -11.15 -9.78
C ILE A 115 -5.11 -10.06 -10.77
N ALA A 116 -5.64 -10.45 -11.94
CA ALA A 116 -6.18 -9.52 -12.92
C ALA A 116 -7.32 -8.65 -12.35
N ILE A 117 -8.24 -9.25 -11.59
CA ILE A 117 -9.32 -8.51 -10.91
C ILE A 117 -8.75 -7.49 -9.92
N PHE A 118 -7.70 -7.84 -9.16
CA PHE A 118 -7.06 -6.87 -8.27
C PHE A 118 -6.43 -5.71 -9.03
N ASN A 119 -5.65 -6.02 -10.07
CA ASN A 119 -5.05 -4.98 -10.92
C ASN A 119 -6.12 -4.09 -11.56
N MET A 120 -7.27 -4.68 -11.95
CA MET A 120 -8.41 -3.93 -12.48
C MET A 120 -8.98 -2.93 -11.46
N ILE A 121 -9.15 -3.33 -10.22
CA ILE A 121 -9.64 -2.45 -9.15
C ILE A 121 -8.62 -1.34 -8.84
N TYR A 122 -7.32 -1.66 -8.80
CA TYR A 122 -6.27 -0.67 -8.53
C TYR A 122 -6.08 0.35 -9.66
N ALA A 123 -6.18 -0.08 -10.91
CA ALA A 123 -6.02 0.81 -12.07
C ALA A 123 -7.29 1.61 -12.41
N LEU A 124 -8.46 1.21 -11.86
CA LEU A 124 -9.75 1.85 -12.16
C LEU A 124 -9.75 3.37 -11.96
N PRO A 125 -9.21 3.95 -10.88
CA PRO A 125 -9.22 5.40 -10.71
C PRO A 125 -8.41 6.16 -11.76
N PHE A 126 -7.31 5.60 -12.22
CA PHE A 126 -6.48 6.22 -13.26
C PHE A 126 -7.19 6.19 -14.62
N PHE A 127 -7.88 5.08 -14.91
CA PHE A 127 -8.74 4.98 -16.10
C PHE A 127 -9.87 6.00 -16.05
N THR A 128 -10.60 6.07 -14.93
CA THR A 128 -11.71 7.03 -14.78
C THR A 128 -11.20 8.47 -14.78
N GLY A 129 -10.03 8.75 -14.19
CA GLY A 129 -9.39 10.06 -14.23
C GLY A 129 -9.00 10.50 -15.64
N SER A 130 -8.39 9.59 -16.41
CA SER A 130 -8.08 9.84 -17.82
C SER A 130 -9.33 10.06 -18.66
N ALA A 131 -10.39 9.26 -18.43
CA ALA A 131 -11.66 9.41 -19.13
C ALA A 131 -12.36 10.75 -18.80
N ILE A 132 -12.42 11.12 -17.51
CA ILE A 132 -13.01 12.40 -17.07
C ILE A 132 -12.21 13.57 -17.62
N GLY A 133 -10.88 13.56 -17.49
CA GLY A 133 -10.02 14.61 -18.02
C GLY A 133 -10.17 14.79 -19.52
N TYR A 134 -10.22 13.69 -20.28
CA TYR A 134 -10.50 13.70 -21.71
C TYR A 134 -11.90 14.23 -22.02
N CYS A 135 -12.93 13.83 -21.27
CA CYS A 135 -14.30 14.33 -21.47
C CYS A 135 -14.39 15.85 -21.29
N ILE A 136 -13.77 16.37 -20.21
CA ILE A 136 -13.76 17.82 -19.95
C ILE A 136 -13.04 18.56 -21.09
N TYR A 137 -11.90 18.03 -21.57
CA TYR A 137 -11.19 18.56 -22.72
C TYR A 137 -12.05 18.53 -23.98
N SER A 138 -12.69 17.40 -24.29
CA SER A 138 -13.57 17.24 -25.47
C SER A 138 -14.73 18.22 -25.44
N VAL A 139 -15.41 18.39 -24.28
CA VAL A 139 -16.52 19.37 -24.13
C VAL A 139 -16.06 20.80 -24.37
N SER A 140 -14.83 21.15 -23.98
CA SER A 140 -14.28 22.48 -24.24
C SER A 140 -13.98 22.75 -25.73
N MET A 141 -13.91 21.67 -26.54
CA MET A 141 -13.61 21.72 -27.98
C MET A 141 -14.82 21.45 -28.89
N GLY A 142 -15.89 20.84 -28.36
CA GLY A 142 -17.07 20.46 -29.14
C GLY A 142 -17.88 19.33 -28.49
N PRO A 143 -18.62 18.54 -29.25
CA PRO A 143 -19.39 17.42 -28.73
C PRO A 143 -18.46 16.28 -28.25
N ILE A 144 -18.88 15.57 -27.22
CA ILE A 144 -18.15 14.42 -26.68
C ILE A 144 -18.05 13.32 -27.73
N GLN A 145 -16.84 12.90 -28.03
CA GLN A 145 -16.58 11.77 -28.94
C GLN A 145 -16.50 10.47 -28.15
N LEU A 146 -17.32 9.47 -28.53
CA LEU A 146 -17.38 8.17 -27.85
C LEU A 146 -16.25 7.22 -28.26
N ILE A 147 -15.72 7.36 -29.49
CA ILE A 147 -14.67 6.47 -30.02
C ILE A 147 -13.41 6.48 -29.15
N PRO A 148 -12.82 7.63 -28.75
CA PRO A 148 -11.66 7.68 -27.87
C PRO A 148 -11.90 7.02 -26.50
N LEU A 149 -13.10 7.14 -25.95
CA LEU A 149 -13.45 6.48 -24.67
C LEU A 149 -13.50 4.95 -24.81
N LEU A 150 -13.99 4.43 -25.95
CA LEU A 150 -13.94 2.99 -26.24
C LEU A 150 -12.50 2.52 -26.43
N ILE A 151 -11.66 3.28 -27.14
CA ILE A 151 -10.23 2.96 -27.29
C ILE A 151 -9.55 2.96 -25.93
N LEU A 152 -9.82 3.94 -25.07
CA LEU A 152 -9.28 4.02 -23.70
C LEU A 152 -9.69 2.78 -22.86
N LEU A 153 -10.94 2.32 -22.99
CA LEU A 153 -11.43 1.12 -22.30
C LEU A 153 -10.69 -0.15 -22.79
N ILE A 154 -10.53 -0.30 -24.10
CA ILE A 154 -9.77 -1.43 -24.70
C ILE A 154 -8.32 -1.38 -24.22
N SER A 155 -7.72 -0.20 -24.19
CA SER A 155 -6.36 0.02 -23.71
C SER A 155 -6.22 -0.35 -22.23
N TYR A 156 -7.17 0.03 -21.40
CA TYR A 156 -7.20 -0.33 -19.98
C TYR A 156 -7.24 -1.84 -19.75
N VAL A 157 -8.12 -2.56 -20.44
CA VAL A 157 -8.25 -4.03 -20.29
C VAL A 157 -6.98 -4.74 -20.77
N SER A 158 -6.43 -4.37 -21.93
CA SER A 158 -5.20 -4.99 -22.47
C SER A 158 -3.98 -4.71 -21.60
N MET A 159 -3.87 -3.51 -21.03
CA MET A 159 -2.84 -3.15 -20.06
C MET A 159 -2.88 -4.05 -18.82
N ILE A 160 -4.08 -4.30 -18.26
CA ILE A 160 -4.25 -5.17 -17.09
C ILE A 160 -3.80 -6.60 -17.39
N VAL A 161 -4.17 -7.13 -18.57
CA VAL A 161 -3.73 -8.47 -18.99
C VAL A 161 -2.20 -8.55 -19.03
N PHE A 162 -1.55 -7.56 -19.65
CA PHE A 162 -0.10 -7.52 -19.77
C PHE A 162 0.58 -7.44 -18.39
N ILE A 163 0.15 -6.49 -17.53
CA ILE A 163 0.72 -6.32 -16.19
C ILE A 163 0.56 -7.60 -15.37
N THR A 164 -0.61 -8.25 -15.43
CA THR A 164 -0.87 -9.47 -14.69
C THR A 164 0.05 -10.61 -15.15
N MET A 165 0.35 -10.72 -16.42
CA MET A 165 1.29 -11.71 -16.95
C MET A 165 2.72 -11.37 -16.57
N LEU A 166 3.12 -10.11 -16.67
CA LEU A 166 4.45 -9.63 -16.30
C LEU A 166 4.74 -9.86 -14.81
N THR A 167 3.80 -9.49 -13.94
CA THR A 167 3.93 -9.70 -12.48
C THR A 167 3.92 -11.18 -12.11
N SER A 168 3.15 -12.00 -12.81
CA SER A 168 3.17 -13.45 -12.62
C SER A 168 4.48 -14.10 -13.07
N LEU A 169 5.10 -13.58 -14.13
CA LEU A 169 6.43 -14.02 -14.59
C LEU A 169 7.51 -13.64 -13.58
N LEU A 170 7.48 -12.41 -13.05
CA LEU A 170 8.42 -12.01 -12.01
C LEU A 170 8.22 -12.79 -10.73
N ALA A 171 6.97 -13.04 -10.33
CA ALA A 171 6.65 -13.90 -9.20
C ALA A 171 7.22 -15.32 -9.38
N TRP A 172 7.20 -15.85 -10.61
CA TRP A 172 7.88 -17.09 -10.97
C TRP A 172 9.41 -17.00 -10.74
N GLY A 173 10.06 -15.95 -11.23
CA GLY A 173 11.49 -15.73 -11.03
C GLY A 173 11.87 -15.61 -9.56
N VAL A 174 11.12 -14.80 -8.79
CA VAL A 174 11.30 -14.64 -7.34
C VAL A 174 11.12 -15.97 -6.62
N SER A 175 10.11 -16.77 -6.99
CA SER A 175 9.86 -18.08 -6.39
C SER A 175 11.00 -19.08 -6.63
N ILE A 176 11.64 -19.07 -7.82
CA ILE A 176 12.83 -19.89 -8.10
C ILE A 176 14.00 -19.49 -7.21
N ILE A 177 14.28 -18.19 -7.11
CA ILE A 177 15.35 -17.66 -6.28
C ILE A 177 15.09 -18.05 -4.81
N MET A 178 13.87 -17.82 -4.33
CA MET A 178 13.46 -18.14 -2.97
C MET A 178 13.49 -19.63 -2.64
N SER A 179 13.29 -20.51 -3.60
CA SER A 179 13.36 -21.97 -3.38
C SER A 179 14.78 -22.45 -3.03
N LYS A 180 15.83 -21.71 -3.43
CA LYS A 180 17.24 -22.03 -3.22
C LYS A 180 17.83 -21.41 -1.94
N ILE A 181 17.13 -20.48 -1.30
CA ILE A 181 17.68 -19.64 -0.24
C ILE A 181 17.09 -20.04 1.12
N THR A 182 17.96 -20.09 2.13
CA THR A 182 17.59 -20.44 3.52
C THR A 182 16.84 -19.32 4.25
N ASN A 183 17.26 -18.05 4.04
CA ASN A 183 16.64 -16.86 4.67
C ASN A 183 15.74 -16.10 3.69
N LYS A 184 14.59 -16.70 3.36
CA LYS A 184 13.60 -16.13 2.43
C LYS A 184 13.14 -14.72 2.80
N THR A 185 13.01 -14.46 4.10
CA THR A 185 12.53 -13.19 4.64
C THR A 185 13.47 -12.03 4.35
N LEU A 186 14.77 -12.22 4.58
CA LEU A 186 15.76 -11.17 4.41
C LEU A 186 15.87 -10.75 2.95
N ILE A 187 15.87 -11.71 2.03
CA ILE A 187 15.99 -11.40 0.60
C ILE A 187 14.73 -10.75 0.03
N SER A 188 13.54 -11.23 0.43
CA SER A 188 12.33 -10.54 0.01
C SER A 188 12.30 -9.12 0.51
N THR A 189 12.72 -8.87 1.76
CA THR A 189 12.78 -7.51 2.32
C THR A 189 13.77 -6.62 1.55
N VAL A 190 14.97 -7.14 1.24
CA VAL A 190 15.96 -6.39 0.44
C VAL A 190 15.46 -6.09 -0.96
N LEU A 191 14.84 -7.07 -1.64
CA LEU A 191 14.23 -6.85 -2.97
C LEU A 191 13.16 -5.75 -2.93
N TYR A 192 12.34 -5.74 -1.90
CA TYR A 192 11.34 -4.68 -1.70
C TYR A 192 11.99 -3.31 -1.46
N MET A 193 13.05 -3.25 -0.64
CA MET A 193 13.77 -2.00 -0.38
C MET A 193 14.35 -1.42 -1.67
N VAL A 194 15.02 -2.25 -2.47
CA VAL A 194 15.56 -1.84 -3.77
C VAL A 194 14.45 -1.33 -4.69
N PHE A 195 13.32 -2.05 -4.71
CA PHE A 195 12.17 -1.67 -5.53
C PHE A 195 11.56 -0.33 -5.11
N PHE A 196 11.39 -0.11 -3.80
CA PHE A 196 10.93 1.17 -3.26
C PHE A 196 11.95 2.29 -3.50
N ALA A 197 13.25 2.03 -3.38
CA ALA A 197 14.28 3.02 -3.68
C ALA A 197 14.22 3.48 -5.15
N ILE A 198 14.04 2.54 -6.10
CA ILE A 198 13.85 2.87 -7.52
C ILE A 198 12.56 3.68 -7.72
N TYR A 199 11.48 3.28 -7.06
CA TYR A 199 10.20 4.01 -7.12
C TYR A 199 10.36 5.46 -6.64
N PHE A 200 10.95 5.67 -5.47
CA PHE A 200 11.15 7.00 -4.92
C PHE A 200 12.11 7.84 -5.76
N TYR A 201 13.19 7.22 -6.27
CA TYR A 201 14.07 7.91 -7.20
C TYR A 201 13.31 8.42 -8.43
N ALA A 202 12.43 7.61 -8.99
CA ALA A 202 11.56 8.03 -10.08
C ALA A 202 10.61 9.17 -9.65
N VAL A 203 9.93 9.02 -8.49
CA VAL A 203 8.99 10.04 -7.96
C VAL A 203 9.70 11.38 -7.68
N PHE A 204 10.89 11.37 -7.09
CA PHE A 204 11.64 12.60 -6.79
C PHE A 204 12.17 13.33 -8.03
N ASN A 205 12.28 12.63 -9.15
CA ASN A 205 12.61 13.27 -10.42
C ASN A 205 11.36 13.72 -11.20
N LEU A 206 10.14 13.47 -10.70
CA LEU A 206 8.89 13.94 -11.32
C LEU A 206 8.73 15.47 -11.26
N ASP A 207 9.33 16.15 -10.29
CA ASP A 207 9.30 17.62 -10.22
C ASP A 207 9.88 18.28 -11.47
N ASN A 208 10.85 17.62 -12.09
CA ASN A 208 11.38 18.06 -13.37
C ASN A 208 10.47 17.73 -14.57
N LEU A 209 9.44 16.88 -14.37
CA LEU A 209 8.54 16.48 -15.46
C LEU A 209 7.52 17.57 -15.82
N GLY A 210 7.03 18.36 -14.86
CA GLY A 210 6.11 19.48 -15.13
C GLY A 210 6.78 20.53 -16.03
N GLU A 211 7.96 21.00 -15.61
CA GLU A 211 8.77 21.92 -16.41
C GLU A 211 9.36 21.25 -17.67
N ALA A 212 9.64 19.94 -17.59
CA ALA A 212 10.14 19.16 -18.71
C ALA A 212 9.06 18.85 -19.75
N ILE A 213 7.79 18.77 -19.37
CA ILE A 213 6.67 18.63 -20.30
C ILE A 213 6.51 19.92 -21.12
N GLU A 214 6.63 21.09 -20.48
CA GLU A 214 6.55 22.37 -21.19
C GLU A 214 7.82 22.70 -22.01
N LYS A 215 9.02 22.46 -21.44
CA LYS A 215 10.30 22.87 -22.04
C LYS A 215 10.99 21.76 -22.86
N ASN A 216 10.68 20.50 -22.64
CA ASN A 216 11.35 19.34 -23.26
C ASN A 216 10.37 18.24 -23.72
N ALA A 217 9.20 18.63 -24.24
CA ALA A 217 8.25 17.67 -24.81
C ALA A 217 8.92 16.74 -25.83
N ASP A 218 9.90 17.25 -26.59
CA ASP A 218 10.73 16.50 -27.56
C ASP A 218 11.55 15.40 -26.91
N LYS A 219 12.22 15.67 -25.77
CA LYS A 219 13.05 14.68 -25.08
C LYS A 219 12.21 13.62 -24.38
N LEU A 220 11.06 14.01 -23.79
CA LEU A 220 10.11 13.06 -23.21
C LEU A 220 9.48 12.16 -24.26
N SER A 221 9.04 12.76 -25.36
CA SER A 221 8.48 12.05 -26.50
C SER A 221 9.47 11.05 -27.08
N SER A 222 10.69 11.49 -27.36
CA SER A 222 11.74 10.59 -27.88
C SER A 222 12.13 9.49 -26.89
N GLY A 223 12.16 9.78 -25.58
CA GLY A 223 12.39 8.80 -24.53
C GLY A 223 11.26 7.74 -24.46
N ILE A 224 10.00 8.15 -24.45
CA ILE A 224 8.85 7.24 -24.44
C ILE A 224 8.82 6.43 -25.74
N MET A 225 9.04 7.06 -26.89
CA MET A 225 9.08 6.36 -28.19
C MET A 225 10.22 5.35 -28.30
N THR A 226 11.34 5.58 -27.61
CA THR A 226 12.49 4.66 -27.67
C THR A 226 12.35 3.52 -26.69
N PHE A 227 12.02 3.79 -25.42
CA PHE A 227 12.04 2.81 -24.34
C PHE A 227 10.66 2.21 -24.01
N ALA A 228 9.58 2.94 -24.28
CA ALA A 228 8.22 2.56 -23.86
C ALA A 228 7.20 2.75 -25.00
N ARG A 229 7.54 2.31 -26.21
CA ARG A 229 6.66 2.40 -27.39
C ARG A 229 5.20 2.00 -27.15
N PRO A 230 4.87 0.94 -26.39
CA PRO A 230 3.46 0.63 -26.09
C PRO A 230 2.72 1.77 -25.41
N ILE A 231 3.37 2.52 -24.53
CA ILE A 231 2.75 3.67 -23.83
C ILE A 231 2.48 4.80 -24.81
N TYR A 232 3.37 5.03 -25.79
CA TYR A 232 3.13 5.96 -26.89
C TYR A 232 1.90 5.56 -27.71
N TYR A 233 1.86 4.29 -28.19
CA TYR A 233 0.72 3.81 -28.99
C TYR A 233 -0.61 3.91 -28.26
N MET A 234 -0.61 3.76 -26.93
CA MET A 234 -1.80 3.93 -26.11
C MET A 234 -2.36 5.35 -26.17
N GLY A 235 -1.53 6.36 -25.90
CA GLY A 235 -1.98 7.75 -25.95
C GLY A 235 -2.32 8.22 -27.35
N ALA A 236 -1.46 7.92 -28.34
CA ALA A 236 -1.67 8.26 -29.74
C ALA A 236 -2.97 7.62 -30.29
N SER A 237 -3.27 6.37 -29.92
CA SER A 237 -4.50 5.70 -30.36
C SER A 237 -5.78 6.42 -29.89
N VAL A 238 -5.76 7.02 -28.69
CA VAL A 238 -6.91 7.73 -28.13
C VAL A 238 -7.07 9.09 -28.79
N VAL A 239 -5.96 9.82 -28.99
CA VAL A 239 -6.01 11.21 -29.51
C VAL A 239 -6.21 11.21 -31.04
N GLU A 240 -5.43 10.41 -31.78
CA GLU A 240 -5.47 10.39 -33.23
C GLU A 240 -6.58 9.49 -33.80
N GLN A 241 -7.22 8.69 -32.94
CA GLN A 241 -8.31 7.74 -33.30
C GLN A 241 -7.91 6.79 -34.46
N ASN A 242 -6.61 6.50 -34.58
CA ASN A 242 -6.06 5.70 -35.65
C ASN A 242 -6.07 4.20 -35.27
N ILE A 243 -6.76 3.38 -36.05
CA ILE A 243 -6.90 1.94 -35.82
C ILE A 243 -5.55 1.20 -35.87
N LEU A 244 -4.57 1.74 -36.63
CA LEU A 244 -3.23 1.16 -36.71
C LEU A 244 -2.48 1.28 -35.37
N PHE A 245 -2.62 2.41 -34.66
CA PHE A 245 -2.04 2.57 -33.34
C PHE A 245 -2.73 1.69 -32.30
N VAL A 246 -4.06 1.51 -32.39
CA VAL A 246 -4.78 0.54 -31.55
C VAL A 246 -4.25 -0.87 -31.78
N ALA A 247 -4.11 -1.28 -33.03
CA ALA A 247 -3.58 -2.61 -33.39
C ALA A 247 -2.12 -2.78 -32.93
N ALA A 248 -1.26 -1.79 -33.15
CA ALA A 248 0.15 -1.81 -32.70
C ALA A 248 0.24 -1.91 -31.17
N PHE A 249 -0.61 -1.19 -30.44
CA PHE A 249 -0.72 -1.28 -28.99
C PHE A 249 -1.12 -2.68 -28.52
N LEU A 250 -2.20 -3.22 -29.05
CA LEU A 250 -2.70 -4.55 -28.69
C LEU A 250 -1.66 -5.64 -28.98
N VAL A 251 -1.03 -5.61 -30.16
CA VAL A 251 0.01 -6.56 -30.55
C VAL A 251 1.22 -6.46 -29.62
N SER A 252 1.67 -5.25 -29.30
CA SER A 252 2.83 -5.01 -28.42
C SER A 252 2.65 -5.49 -26.99
N LEU A 253 1.39 -5.62 -26.48
CA LEU A 253 1.11 -6.10 -25.15
C LEU A 253 0.64 -7.56 -25.11
N LEU A 254 -0.26 -7.97 -26.00
CA LEU A 254 -0.88 -9.30 -25.94
C LEU A 254 0.04 -10.43 -26.38
N ILE A 255 0.93 -10.19 -27.38
CA ILE A 255 1.89 -11.21 -27.80
C ILE A 255 2.89 -11.54 -26.67
N PRO A 256 3.60 -10.56 -26.04
CA PRO A 256 4.45 -10.86 -24.90
C PRO A 256 3.67 -11.49 -23.73
N ALA A 257 2.46 -11.03 -23.43
CA ALA A 257 1.64 -11.62 -22.37
C ALA A 257 1.34 -13.10 -22.63
N PHE A 258 1.04 -13.48 -23.87
CA PHE A 258 0.82 -14.87 -24.24
C PHE A 258 2.08 -15.72 -24.10
N LEU A 259 3.25 -15.21 -24.53
CA LEU A 259 4.53 -15.89 -24.37
C LEU A 259 4.88 -16.11 -22.89
N MET A 260 4.68 -15.08 -22.04
CA MET A 260 4.85 -15.18 -20.59
C MET A 260 3.95 -16.27 -19.98
N TYR A 261 2.68 -16.34 -20.39
CA TYR A 261 1.76 -17.39 -19.97
C TYR A 261 2.28 -18.80 -20.28
N ILE A 262 2.80 -19.02 -21.48
CA ILE A 262 3.38 -20.33 -21.88
C ILE A 262 4.54 -20.72 -20.97
N VAL A 263 5.45 -19.78 -20.66
CA VAL A 263 6.61 -20.01 -19.79
C VAL A 263 6.15 -20.40 -18.37
N ILE A 264 5.23 -19.62 -17.79
CA ILE A 264 4.72 -19.85 -16.45
C ILE A 264 4.00 -21.20 -16.38
N LYS A 265 3.16 -21.52 -17.36
CA LYS A 265 2.39 -22.77 -17.42
C LYS A 265 3.28 -24.01 -17.42
N LYS A 266 4.41 -23.98 -18.16
CA LYS A 266 5.37 -25.11 -18.22
C LYS A 266 6.08 -25.32 -16.88
N SER A 267 6.38 -24.25 -16.15
CA SER A 267 7.21 -24.29 -14.94
C SER A 267 6.42 -24.41 -13.64
N PHE A 268 5.13 -24.06 -13.66
CA PHE A 268 4.28 -23.92 -12.45
C PHE A 268 4.27 -25.17 -11.57
N PHE A 269 4.01 -26.34 -12.16
CA PHE A 269 3.90 -27.60 -11.41
C PHE A 269 5.24 -28.05 -10.79
N LYS A 270 6.34 -27.83 -11.53
CA LYS A 270 7.69 -28.19 -11.06
C LYS A 270 8.09 -27.41 -9.80
N ILE A 271 7.75 -26.14 -9.74
CA ILE A 271 8.07 -25.30 -8.58
C ILE A 271 7.25 -25.69 -7.36
N LEU A 272 5.95 -25.92 -7.52
CA LEU A 272 5.07 -26.34 -6.41
C LEU A 272 5.53 -27.64 -5.75
N LEU A 273 6.04 -28.58 -6.52
CA LEU A 273 6.58 -29.85 -5.99
C LEU A 273 7.90 -29.65 -5.23
N HIS A 274 8.77 -28.72 -5.67
CA HIS A 274 10.05 -28.44 -5.01
C HIS A 274 9.89 -27.71 -3.69
N GLU A 275 8.91 -26.82 -3.57
CA GLU A 275 8.67 -26.04 -2.34
C GLU A 275 8.26 -26.94 -1.18
N ASN A 276 7.55 -28.03 -1.44
CA ASN A 276 7.17 -29.03 -0.43
C ASN A 276 8.34 -29.81 0.16
N LYS A 277 9.43 -30.00 -0.59
CA LYS A 277 10.62 -30.74 -0.12
C LYS A 277 11.52 -29.91 0.81
N SER A 278 11.51 -28.58 0.66
CA SER A 278 12.36 -27.66 1.45
C SER A 278 11.89 -27.44 2.88
N LYS A 279 10.61 -27.70 3.20
CA LYS A 279 10.02 -27.45 4.53
C LYS A 279 10.39 -28.47 5.61
N ASN A 280 11.04 -29.57 5.26
CA ASN A 280 11.33 -30.67 6.20
C ASN A 280 12.75 -30.65 6.80
N LYS A 281 13.47 -29.53 6.80
CA LYS A 281 14.68 -29.45 7.63
C LYS A 281 14.27 -29.34 9.09
N MET A 282 14.44 -30.44 9.85
CA MET A 282 14.37 -30.41 11.31
C MET A 282 15.33 -29.35 11.82
N LEU A 283 14.78 -28.36 12.53
CA LEU A 283 15.58 -27.41 13.28
C LEU A 283 16.29 -28.20 14.38
N LYS A 284 17.61 -28.26 14.35
CA LYS A 284 18.39 -28.76 15.49
C LYS A 284 18.26 -27.70 16.58
N HIS A 285 17.52 -28.03 17.63
CA HIS A 285 17.50 -27.21 18.84
C HIS A 285 18.84 -27.36 19.57
N SER A 286 19.39 -26.25 20.00
CA SER A 286 20.56 -26.18 20.87
C SER A 286 20.07 -26.04 22.33
N ASP A 287 20.83 -26.58 23.31
CA ASP A 287 20.50 -26.43 24.74
C ASP A 287 20.42 -24.95 25.19
N LYS A 288 21.02 -24.03 24.43
CA LYS A 288 20.89 -22.59 24.63
C LYS A 288 19.49 -22.02 24.32
N ASP A 289 18.64 -22.77 23.61
CA ASP A 289 17.28 -22.36 23.27
C ASP A 289 16.30 -22.52 24.47
N PHE A 290 16.74 -23.11 25.58
CA PHE A 290 15.93 -23.39 26.77
C PHE A 290 16.15 -22.41 27.93
N ASN A 291 16.72 -21.21 27.69
CA ASN A 291 16.78 -20.17 28.71
C ASN A 291 15.37 -19.76 29.15
N SER A 292 15.08 -19.88 30.44
CA SER A 292 13.80 -19.48 31.02
C SER A 292 13.69 -17.95 31.05
N HIS A 293 12.85 -17.40 30.21
CA HIS A 293 12.44 -15.99 30.26
C HIS A 293 11.09 -15.87 30.99
N SER A 294 10.80 -14.67 31.52
CA SER A 294 9.43 -14.42 32.01
C SER A 294 8.43 -14.61 30.87
N ALA A 295 7.23 -15.09 31.19
CA ALA A 295 6.18 -15.37 30.21
C ALA A 295 5.87 -14.15 29.30
N PHE A 296 5.93 -12.94 29.87
CA PHE A 296 5.72 -11.70 29.12
C PHE A 296 6.85 -11.44 28.09
N ILE A 297 8.12 -11.61 28.48
CA ILE A 297 9.27 -11.44 27.57
C ILE A 297 9.23 -12.47 26.46
N ALA A 298 8.90 -13.73 26.77
CA ALA A 298 8.78 -14.79 25.78
C ALA A 298 7.67 -14.48 24.73
N LEU A 299 6.51 -13.97 25.19
CA LEU A 299 5.45 -13.51 24.29
C LEU A 299 5.90 -12.35 23.41
N LEU A 300 6.56 -11.35 23.99
CA LEU A 300 7.07 -10.20 23.27
C LEU A 300 8.09 -10.60 22.20
N GLN A 301 9.06 -11.45 22.55
CA GLN A 301 10.05 -11.98 21.61
C GLN A 301 9.38 -12.77 20.47
N LYS A 302 8.36 -13.56 20.77
CA LYS A 302 7.56 -14.28 19.77
C LYS A 302 6.90 -13.29 18.77
N GLU A 303 6.29 -12.22 19.27
CA GLU A 303 5.60 -11.25 18.41
C GLU A 303 6.59 -10.43 17.58
N ILE A 304 7.71 -10.00 18.15
CA ILE A 304 8.81 -9.35 17.43
C ILE A 304 9.37 -10.26 16.34
N ALA A 305 9.67 -11.52 16.68
CA ALA A 305 10.16 -12.50 15.72
C ALA A 305 9.16 -12.76 14.59
N ARG A 306 7.86 -12.79 14.89
CA ARG A 306 6.80 -12.93 13.89
C ARG A 306 6.79 -11.75 12.93
N PHE A 307 6.84 -10.53 13.44
CA PHE A 307 6.87 -9.32 12.63
C PHE A 307 8.08 -9.30 11.68
N LEU A 308 9.27 -9.55 12.21
CA LEU A 308 10.51 -9.53 11.44
C LEU A 308 10.67 -10.72 10.47
N ARG A 309 10.09 -11.88 10.80
CA ARG A 309 10.20 -13.10 9.97
C ARG A 309 9.10 -13.23 8.93
N THR A 310 8.07 -12.39 8.96
CA THR A 310 6.99 -12.38 7.97
C THR A 310 7.19 -11.20 7.01
N PRO A 311 7.78 -11.41 5.81
CA PRO A 311 8.22 -10.32 4.94
C PRO A 311 7.09 -9.35 4.60
N MET A 312 5.93 -9.89 4.24
CA MET A 312 4.79 -9.07 3.83
C MET A 312 4.15 -8.30 5.00
N TYR A 313 4.25 -8.83 6.22
CA TYR A 313 3.79 -8.13 7.42
C TYR A 313 4.71 -6.95 7.73
N PHE A 314 6.02 -7.20 7.72
CA PHE A 314 7.04 -6.15 7.86
C PHE A 314 6.88 -5.06 6.80
N LEU A 315 6.75 -5.43 5.53
CA LEU A 315 6.62 -4.48 4.45
C LEU A 315 5.34 -3.65 4.50
N SER A 316 4.22 -4.25 4.93
CA SER A 316 2.94 -3.54 4.96
C SER A 316 2.91 -2.39 5.97
N TYR A 317 3.69 -2.49 7.03
CA TYR A 317 3.69 -1.52 8.14
C TYR A 317 5.05 -0.84 8.33
N GLY A 318 6.15 -1.52 8.01
CA GLY A 318 7.49 -0.95 8.05
C GLY A 318 7.80 -0.01 6.89
N THR A 319 7.00 0.00 5.82
CA THR A 319 7.17 0.95 4.71
C THR A 319 7.04 2.41 5.14
N SER A 320 6.31 2.71 6.21
CA SER A 320 6.21 4.06 6.77
C SER A 320 7.59 4.64 7.14
N ILE A 321 8.50 3.81 7.64
CA ILE A 321 9.89 4.19 7.95
C ILE A 321 10.61 4.65 6.66
N PHE A 322 10.47 3.86 5.58
CA PHE A 322 11.13 4.21 4.32
C PHE A 322 10.59 5.50 3.73
N PHE A 323 9.28 5.74 3.83
CA PHE A 323 8.68 6.98 3.38
C PHE A 323 9.27 8.19 4.09
N VAL A 324 9.41 8.14 5.42
CA VAL A 324 9.99 9.26 6.19
C VAL A 324 11.47 9.40 5.91
N ALA A 325 12.25 8.32 5.87
CA ALA A 325 13.66 8.37 5.53
C ALA A 325 13.91 8.96 4.14
N MET A 326 13.09 8.58 3.15
CA MET A 326 13.16 9.15 1.79
C MET A 326 12.72 10.61 1.75
N MET A 327 11.69 10.98 2.51
CA MET A 327 11.27 12.37 2.66
C MET A 327 12.40 13.22 3.24
N LEU A 328 13.09 12.73 4.27
CA LEU A 328 14.27 13.39 4.85
C LEU A 328 15.40 13.54 3.82
N ALA A 329 15.70 12.50 3.06
CA ALA A 329 16.69 12.54 2.00
C ALA A 329 16.32 13.60 0.93
N TYR A 330 15.06 13.65 0.54
CA TYR A 330 14.54 14.67 -0.38
C TYR A 330 14.69 16.09 0.17
N LEU A 331 14.28 16.31 1.42
CA LEU A 331 14.40 17.60 2.10
C LEU A 331 15.87 18.05 2.23
N PHE A 332 16.78 17.11 2.45
CA PHE A 332 18.21 17.38 2.49
C PHE A 332 18.77 17.83 1.13
N ILE A 333 18.34 17.18 0.04
CA ILE A 333 18.81 17.44 -1.33
C ILE A 333 18.16 18.70 -1.92
N LYS A 334 16.87 18.95 -1.61
CA LYS A 334 16.03 19.99 -2.21
C LYS A 334 15.56 21.04 -1.18
N LYS A 335 16.42 21.40 -0.24
CA LYS A 335 16.10 22.34 0.85
C LYS A 335 15.50 23.65 0.34
N ASP A 336 16.05 24.20 -0.74
CA ASP A 336 15.63 25.47 -1.32
C ASP A 336 14.17 25.45 -1.81
N LYS A 337 13.74 24.34 -2.48
CA LYS A 337 12.35 24.18 -2.92
C LYS A 337 11.36 24.05 -1.78
N PHE A 338 11.83 23.62 -0.60
CA PHE A 338 10.98 23.53 0.58
C PHE A 338 10.77 24.90 1.24
N GLU A 339 11.73 25.80 1.10
CA GLU A 339 11.58 27.20 1.51
C GLU A 339 10.48 27.89 0.69
N ASP A 340 10.35 27.60 -0.60
CA ASP A 340 9.25 28.09 -1.47
C ASP A 340 7.86 27.65 -0.97
N VAL A 341 7.74 26.38 -0.51
CA VAL A 341 6.49 25.86 0.07
C VAL A 341 6.15 26.56 1.38
N VAL A 342 7.16 26.87 2.20
CA VAL A 342 6.98 27.61 3.46
C VAL A 342 6.57 29.05 3.18
N GLU A 343 7.12 29.67 2.16
CA GLU A 343 6.75 31.01 1.72
C GLU A 343 5.29 31.06 1.24
N LEU A 344 4.86 30.08 0.46
CA LEU A 344 3.46 29.89 0.07
C LEU A 344 2.53 29.76 1.29
N LEU A 345 2.92 29.03 2.34
CA LEU A 345 2.14 28.90 3.57
C LEU A 345 2.12 30.18 4.41
N SER A 346 3.16 31.03 4.30
CA SER A 346 3.19 32.33 4.95
C SER A 346 2.11 33.27 4.43
N ILE A 347 1.68 33.10 3.17
CA ILE A 347 0.55 33.84 2.54
C ILE A 347 -0.76 33.54 3.29
N TYR A 348 -0.89 32.35 3.88
CA TYR A 348 -2.04 31.94 4.72
C TYR A 348 -1.86 32.30 6.21
N GLY A 349 -0.95 33.25 6.55
CA GLY A 349 -0.80 33.77 7.91
C GLY A 349 -0.02 32.87 8.87
N VAL A 350 0.67 31.83 8.37
CA VAL A 350 1.49 30.92 9.21
C VAL A 350 2.93 31.42 9.21
N SER A 351 3.42 31.95 10.36
CA SER A 351 4.81 32.41 10.47
C SER A 351 5.80 31.26 10.16
N SER A 352 6.79 31.52 9.31
CA SER A 352 7.76 30.52 8.81
C SER A 352 8.45 29.69 9.91
N THR A 353 8.77 30.30 11.04
CA THR A 353 9.42 29.64 12.18
C THR A 353 8.55 28.62 12.91
N LYS A 354 7.20 28.75 12.86
CA LYS A 354 6.25 27.83 13.48
C LYS A 354 5.58 26.90 12.48
N ALA A 355 5.59 27.26 11.19
CA ALA A 355 4.99 26.48 10.12
C ALA A 355 5.70 25.15 9.91
N LEU A 356 7.02 25.17 9.79
CA LEU A 356 7.84 24.00 9.56
C LEU A 356 7.65 22.90 10.63
N PRO A 357 7.80 23.19 11.93
CA PRO A 357 7.58 22.17 12.95
C PRO A 357 6.15 21.61 12.96
N ALA A 358 5.16 22.45 12.66
CA ALA A 358 3.77 22.00 12.61
C ALA A 358 3.51 21.06 11.43
N ILE A 359 4.07 21.34 10.25
CA ILE A 359 3.97 20.47 9.07
C ILE A 359 4.70 19.15 9.33
N PHE A 360 5.93 19.20 9.85
CA PHE A 360 6.68 17.99 10.17
C PHE A 360 5.98 17.14 11.23
N SER A 361 5.39 17.76 12.27
CA SER A 361 4.63 17.01 13.28
C SER A 361 3.40 16.33 12.67
N MET A 362 2.74 16.96 11.69
CA MET A 362 1.60 16.35 10.98
C MET A 362 2.02 15.21 10.06
N LEU A 363 3.16 15.34 9.36
CA LEU A 363 3.73 14.28 8.54
C LEU A 363 4.16 13.09 9.40
N LEU A 364 4.88 13.34 10.49
CA LEU A 364 5.25 12.31 11.46
C LEU A 364 4.01 11.63 12.03
N TYR A 365 2.98 12.37 12.41
CA TYR A 365 1.69 11.81 12.85
C TYR A 365 1.14 10.81 11.82
N GLN A 366 1.06 11.19 10.54
CA GLN A 366 0.53 10.31 9.50
C GLN A 366 1.37 9.03 9.33
N PHE A 367 2.69 9.15 9.25
CA PHE A 367 3.56 7.98 9.02
C PHE A 367 3.65 7.08 10.26
N VAL A 368 3.77 7.65 11.45
CA VAL A 368 3.78 6.90 12.72
C VAL A 368 2.46 6.17 12.93
N SER A 369 1.32 6.83 12.71
CA SER A 369 0.01 6.19 12.83
C SER A 369 -0.16 5.03 11.85
N SER A 370 0.30 5.18 10.61
CA SER A 370 0.24 4.11 9.60
C SER A 370 1.13 2.90 9.95
N GLY A 371 2.26 3.12 10.62
CA GLY A 371 3.11 2.04 11.15
C GLY A 371 2.52 1.37 12.40
N ALA A 372 1.98 2.18 13.31
CA ALA A 372 1.45 1.70 14.58
C ALA A 372 0.25 0.76 14.45
N VAL A 373 -0.58 0.94 13.40
CA VAL A 373 -1.74 0.06 13.14
C VAL A 373 -1.37 -1.38 12.76
N LEU A 374 -0.09 -1.75 12.72
CA LEU A 374 0.35 -3.15 12.57
C LEU A 374 -0.30 -4.08 13.60
N THR A 375 -0.60 -3.57 14.80
CA THR A 375 -1.27 -4.30 15.87
C THR A 375 -2.68 -4.74 15.51
N SER A 376 -3.33 -4.06 14.56
CA SER A 376 -4.65 -4.41 14.04
C SER A 376 -4.71 -5.74 13.30
N ALA A 377 -3.55 -6.32 12.97
CA ALA A 377 -3.43 -7.65 12.36
C ALA A 377 -2.91 -8.71 13.33
N SER A 378 -2.45 -8.34 14.52
CA SER A 378 -1.69 -9.22 15.42
C SER A 378 -2.49 -10.44 15.92
N ILE A 379 -3.81 -10.29 16.14
CA ILE A 379 -4.71 -11.40 16.50
C ILE A 379 -4.96 -12.29 15.27
N ASN A 380 -5.21 -11.68 14.11
CA ASN A 380 -5.42 -12.42 12.86
C ASN A 380 -4.23 -13.30 12.51
N MET A 381 -3.00 -12.83 12.79
CA MET A 381 -1.77 -13.59 12.52
C MET A 381 -1.62 -14.85 13.36
N GLU A 382 -2.35 -15.00 14.46
CA GLU A 382 -2.42 -16.29 15.18
C GLU A 382 -3.16 -17.34 14.37
N GLY A 383 -4.17 -16.94 13.59
CA GLY A 383 -4.96 -17.84 12.77
C GLY A 383 -5.60 -18.95 13.61
N LYS A 384 -5.58 -20.18 13.10
CA LYS A 384 -6.13 -21.35 13.79
C LYS A 384 -5.40 -21.73 15.08
N ASN A 385 -4.22 -21.18 15.35
CA ASN A 385 -3.43 -21.46 16.56
C ASN A 385 -3.77 -20.53 17.75
N ILE A 386 -4.80 -19.71 17.63
CA ILE A 386 -5.22 -18.79 18.70
C ILE A 386 -5.53 -19.51 20.03
N TRP A 387 -5.95 -20.77 19.97
CA TRP A 387 -6.21 -21.60 21.14
C TRP A 387 -4.97 -21.78 22.05
N ILE A 388 -3.75 -21.77 21.46
CA ILE A 388 -2.49 -21.89 22.23
C ILE A 388 -2.36 -20.72 23.19
N ILE A 389 -2.59 -19.49 22.72
CA ILE A 389 -2.52 -18.30 23.58
C ILE A 389 -3.60 -18.33 24.67
N LYS A 390 -4.79 -18.82 24.34
CA LYS A 390 -5.89 -18.93 25.31
C LYS A 390 -5.65 -19.99 26.39
N SER A 391 -4.86 -21.03 26.10
CA SER A 391 -4.53 -22.08 27.06
C SER A 391 -3.38 -21.71 28.01
N LEU A 392 -2.65 -20.63 27.75
CA LEU A 392 -1.55 -20.21 28.60
C LEU A 392 -2.06 -19.57 29.91
N PRO A 393 -1.45 -19.88 31.07
CA PRO A 393 -1.81 -19.29 32.36
C PRO A 393 -1.24 -17.86 32.51
N ILE A 394 -1.61 -16.96 31.60
CA ILE A 394 -1.11 -15.57 31.52
C ILE A 394 -2.32 -14.64 31.48
N LYS A 395 -2.21 -13.51 32.17
CA LYS A 395 -3.26 -12.48 32.15
C LYS A 395 -3.49 -11.96 30.73
N THR A 396 -4.74 -11.86 30.31
CA THR A 396 -5.09 -11.38 28.96
C THR A 396 -4.49 -10.01 28.65
N ILE A 397 -4.41 -9.12 29.65
CA ILE A 397 -3.82 -7.80 29.46
C ILE A 397 -2.32 -7.87 29.11
N ASP A 398 -1.57 -8.81 29.70
CA ASP A 398 -0.15 -8.99 29.40
C ASP A 398 0.05 -9.50 27.97
N ILE A 399 -0.85 -10.35 27.46
CA ILE A 399 -0.87 -10.77 26.06
C ILE A 399 -1.11 -9.57 25.13
N MET A 400 -2.07 -8.68 25.50
CA MET A 400 -2.36 -7.48 24.70
C MET A 400 -1.21 -6.48 24.74
N LEU A 401 -0.60 -6.28 25.91
CA LEU A 401 0.56 -5.40 26.03
C LEU A 401 1.77 -5.93 25.25
N ALA A 402 2.04 -7.24 25.28
CA ALA A 402 3.11 -7.82 24.49
C ALA A 402 2.90 -7.58 22.97
N LYS A 403 1.67 -7.68 22.48
CA LYS A 403 1.33 -7.37 21.09
C LYS A 403 1.39 -5.88 20.78
N GLY A 404 0.93 -5.03 21.72
CA GLY A 404 0.92 -3.57 21.58
C GLY A 404 2.30 -2.93 21.62
N LEU A 405 3.26 -3.53 22.31
CA LEU A 405 4.63 -3.02 22.42
C LEU A 405 5.49 -3.28 21.18
N VAL A 406 5.09 -4.15 20.27
CA VAL A 406 5.88 -4.46 19.06
C VAL A 406 6.22 -3.21 18.25
N PRO A 407 5.27 -2.36 17.83
CA PRO A 407 5.60 -1.13 17.10
C PRO A 407 6.40 -0.14 17.96
N VAL A 408 6.13 -0.06 19.25
CA VAL A 408 6.85 0.83 20.18
C VAL A 408 8.34 0.45 20.25
N ILE A 409 8.65 -0.84 20.27
CA ILE A 409 10.05 -1.29 20.39
C ILE A 409 10.79 -1.23 19.06
N ILE A 410 10.11 -1.54 17.94
CA ILE A 410 10.78 -1.66 16.64
C ILE A 410 10.72 -0.36 15.84
N LEU A 411 9.55 0.27 15.76
CA LEU A 411 9.33 1.40 14.86
C LEU A 411 9.60 2.74 15.54
N LEU A 412 9.19 2.92 16.80
CA LEU A 412 9.34 4.21 17.50
C LEU A 412 10.78 4.71 17.56
N PRO A 413 11.82 3.90 17.88
CA PRO A 413 13.19 4.41 17.92
C PRO A 413 13.65 4.99 16.58
N ILE A 414 13.16 4.44 15.46
CA ILE A 414 13.52 4.91 14.12
C ILE A 414 12.84 6.26 13.85
N PHE A 415 11.56 6.40 14.18
CA PHE A 415 10.85 7.69 14.06
C PHE A 415 11.42 8.77 14.97
N GLU A 416 11.92 8.40 16.16
CA GLU A 416 12.61 9.35 17.04
C GLU A 416 13.95 9.83 16.43
N VAL A 417 14.73 8.94 15.83
CA VAL A 417 15.94 9.33 15.09
C VAL A 417 15.59 10.28 13.94
N GLU A 418 14.51 10.00 13.20
CA GLU A 418 14.00 10.88 12.14
C GLU A 418 13.58 12.25 12.67
N SER A 419 12.89 12.30 13.81
CA SER A 419 12.52 13.54 14.49
C SER A 419 13.75 14.36 14.91
N LEU A 420 14.78 13.70 15.46
CA LEU A 420 16.05 14.33 15.83
C LEU A 420 16.79 14.90 14.61
N LEU A 421 16.77 14.17 13.48
CA LEU A 421 17.37 14.66 12.22
C LEU A 421 16.64 15.90 11.71
N LEU A 422 15.30 15.95 11.75
CA LEU A 422 14.53 17.15 11.40
C LEU A 422 14.88 18.34 12.28
N ILE A 423 14.96 18.13 13.60
CA ILE A 423 15.34 19.15 14.57
C ILE A 423 16.73 19.72 14.25
N PHE A 424 17.69 18.85 13.95
CA PHE A 424 19.05 19.23 13.63
C PHE A 424 19.15 19.98 12.28
N LEU A 425 18.53 19.46 11.23
CA LEU A 425 18.58 20.01 9.88
C LEU A 425 17.96 21.44 9.81
N PHE A 426 16.83 21.62 10.48
CA PHE A 426 16.07 22.88 10.45
C PHE A 426 16.31 23.77 11.67
N LYS A 427 17.28 23.39 12.55
CA LYS A 427 17.64 24.15 13.76
C LYS A 427 16.42 24.48 14.63
N ILE A 428 15.52 23.54 14.78
CA ILE A 428 14.28 23.70 15.53
C ILE A 428 14.58 23.69 17.02
N SER A 429 14.05 24.65 17.79
CA SER A 429 14.31 24.81 19.21
C SER A 429 13.04 25.09 20.02
N GLY A 430 13.15 25.03 21.35
CA GLY A 430 12.10 25.37 22.28
C GLY A 430 10.90 24.39 22.23
N SER A 431 9.69 24.94 22.32
CA SER A 431 8.45 24.14 22.35
C SER A 431 8.20 23.31 21.08
N ALA A 432 8.74 23.74 19.96
CA ALA A 432 8.64 23.02 18.69
C ALA A 432 9.45 21.71 18.69
N MET A 433 10.64 21.72 19.31
CA MET A 433 11.44 20.52 19.53
C MET A 433 10.69 19.49 20.38
N ILE A 434 10.08 19.95 21.48
CA ILE A 434 9.30 19.09 22.38
C ILE A 434 8.11 18.47 21.64
N LEU A 435 7.41 19.26 20.83
CA LEU A 435 6.28 18.76 20.02
C LEU A 435 6.73 17.64 19.07
N LEU A 436 7.82 17.82 18.34
CA LEU A 436 8.34 16.83 17.38
C LEU A 436 8.78 15.53 18.06
N LEU A 437 9.30 15.58 19.27
CA LEU A 437 9.70 14.39 20.04
C LEU A 437 8.49 13.69 20.67
N LEU A 438 7.52 14.42 21.21
CA LEU A 438 6.38 13.81 21.88
C LEU A 438 5.31 13.27 20.90
N MET A 439 5.22 13.86 19.71
CA MET A 439 4.22 13.49 18.72
C MET A 439 4.33 12.02 18.27
N PRO A 440 5.50 11.49 17.87
CA PRO A 440 5.64 10.07 17.52
C PRO A 440 5.30 9.13 18.68
N ILE A 441 5.72 9.46 19.91
CA ILE A 441 5.50 8.61 21.08
C ILE A 441 4.01 8.39 21.31
N PHE A 442 3.24 9.46 21.47
CA PHE A 442 1.81 9.34 21.80
C PHE A 442 0.96 8.87 20.62
N THR A 443 1.35 9.22 19.40
CA THR A 443 0.71 8.67 18.19
C THR A 443 0.92 7.16 18.13
N MET A 444 2.15 6.67 18.36
CA MET A 444 2.47 5.25 18.36
C MET A 444 1.68 4.49 19.42
N ILE A 445 1.64 5.00 20.66
CA ILE A 445 0.92 4.36 21.77
C ILE A 445 -0.58 4.31 21.47
N PHE A 446 -1.16 5.43 21.05
CA PHE A 446 -2.60 5.51 20.76
C PHE A 446 -3.01 4.53 19.64
N PHE A 447 -2.37 4.62 18.47
CA PHE A 447 -2.76 3.77 17.33
C PHE A 447 -2.39 2.30 17.51
N SER A 448 -1.37 2.00 18.31
CA SER A 448 -1.07 0.61 18.69
C SER A 448 -2.22 -0.01 19.51
N MET A 449 -2.69 0.69 20.54
CA MET A 449 -3.82 0.22 21.36
C MET A 449 -5.14 0.22 20.58
N PHE A 450 -5.38 1.24 19.80
CA PHE A 450 -6.54 1.35 18.91
C PHE A 450 -6.59 0.18 17.91
N GLY A 451 -5.46 -0.10 17.25
CA GLY A 451 -5.34 -1.22 16.30
C GLY A 451 -5.67 -2.57 16.96
N LEU A 452 -5.16 -2.83 18.17
CA LEU A 452 -5.50 -4.04 18.93
C LEU A 452 -6.99 -4.13 19.27
N TYR A 453 -7.58 -3.05 19.75
CA TYR A 453 -8.99 -3.00 20.10
C TYR A 453 -9.88 -3.27 18.88
N ILE A 454 -9.56 -2.66 17.74
CA ILE A 454 -10.27 -2.91 16.48
C ILE A 454 -10.09 -4.36 16.04
N ASN A 455 -8.88 -4.93 16.16
CA ASN A 455 -8.63 -6.30 15.75
C ASN A 455 -9.39 -7.32 16.60
N LEU A 456 -9.53 -7.10 17.91
CA LEU A 456 -10.33 -7.93 18.80
C LEU A 456 -11.84 -7.92 18.43
N ASN A 457 -12.34 -6.82 17.88
CA ASN A 457 -13.74 -6.71 17.45
C ASN A 457 -13.97 -7.20 16.02
N HIS A 458 -12.94 -7.14 15.15
CA HIS A 458 -13.02 -7.46 13.73
C HIS A 458 -11.91 -8.42 13.29
N PHE A 459 -11.80 -9.56 13.97
CA PHE A 459 -10.79 -10.58 13.66
C PHE A 459 -11.17 -11.46 12.47
N LYS A 460 -10.15 -12.05 11.83
CA LYS A 460 -10.28 -13.07 10.79
C LYS A 460 -9.21 -14.13 10.98
N LEU A 461 -9.60 -15.34 11.43
CA LEU A 461 -8.68 -16.45 11.70
C LEU A 461 -8.54 -17.40 10.50
N ASP A 462 -9.59 -17.51 9.67
CA ASP A 462 -9.65 -18.37 8.49
C ASP A 462 -9.09 -17.64 7.27
N TRP A 463 -7.77 -17.56 7.14
CA TRP A 463 -7.12 -16.94 6.00
C TRP A 463 -6.30 -17.98 5.21
N LEU A 464 -6.32 -17.84 3.87
CA LEU A 464 -5.60 -18.71 2.95
C LEU A 464 -4.18 -18.20 2.65
N SER A 465 -3.97 -16.90 2.72
CA SER A 465 -2.67 -16.24 2.57
C SER A 465 -2.46 -15.23 3.70
N GLU A 466 -1.20 -14.98 4.07
CA GLU A 466 -0.86 -13.99 5.08
C GLU A 466 -1.39 -12.60 4.72
N ASN A 467 -1.39 -12.23 3.44
CA ASN A 467 -1.97 -10.98 2.95
C ASN A 467 -3.43 -10.78 3.36
N GLU A 468 -4.21 -11.86 3.47
CA GLU A 468 -5.59 -11.76 3.94
C GLU A 468 -5.68 -11.40 5.41
N ALA A 469 -4.72 -11.84 6.22
CA ALA A 469 -4.70 -11.57 7.65
C ALA A 469 -4.46 -10.10 7.97
N PHE A 470 -3.54 -9.44 7.25
CA PHE A 470 -3.10 -8.08 7.57
C PHE A 470 -3.53 -6.99 6.59
N LYS A 471 -3.98 -7.31 5.38
CA LYS A 471 -4.49 -6.28 4.43
C LYS A 471 -5.98 -6.35 4.18
N ARG A 472 -6.57 -7.55 4.22
CA ARG A 472 -7.96 -7.77 3.78
C ARG A 472 -8.90 -8.20 4.90
N ALA A 473 -8.42 -8.30 6.11
CA ALA A 473 -9.28 -8.49 7.27
C ALA A 473 -9.90 -7.15 7.70
N GLY A 474 -11.09 -7.19 8.28
CA GLY A 474 -11.83 -6.00 8.68
C GLY A 474 -11.05 -5.11 9.65
N GLY A 475 -10.37 -5.70 10.64
CA GLY A 475 -9.57 -4.97 11.63
C GLY A 475 -8.49 -4.08 11.00
N PRO A 476 -7.52 -4.65 10.23
CA PRO A 476 -6.49 -3.88 9.54
C PRO A 476 -7.04 -2.82 8.60
N THR A 477 -8.10 -3.14 7.85
CA THR A 477 -8.71 -2.19 6.92
C THR A 477 -9.29 -0.98 7.66
N ILE A 478 -10.08 -1.20 8.70
CA ILE A 478 -10.67 -0.13 9.52
C ILE A 478 -9.56 0.72 10.16
N ALA A 479 -8.54 0.08 10.75
CA ALA A 479 -7.47 0.80 11.42
C ALA A 479 -6.66 1.68 10.44
N SER A 480 -6.35 1.18 9.24
CA SER A 480 -5.64 1.94 8.20
C SER A 480 -6.46 3.12 7.70
N PHE A 481 -7.74 2.93 7.41
CA PHE A 481 -8.62 4.04 7.03
C PHE A 481 -8.84 5.05 8.16
N SER A 482 -8.88 4.61 9.41
CA SER A 482 -8.98 5.51 10.56
C SER A 482 -7.72 6.35 10.73
N SER A 483 -6.53 5.77 10.53
CA SER A 483 -5.26 6.50 10.54
C SER A 483 -5.23 7.58 9.46
N MET A 484 -5.51 7.21 8.21
CA MET A 484 -5.54 8.15 7.08
C MET A 484 -6.66 9.18 7.23
N GLY A 485 -7.86 8.74 7.61
CA GLY A 485 -9.04 9.60 7.78
C GLY A 485 -8.88 10.61 8.90
N SER A 486 -8.19 10.27 10.00
CA SER A 486 -7.90 11.20 11.09
C SER A 486 -7.00 12.35 10.64
N THR A 487 -6.01 12.10 9.79
CA THR A 487 -5.16 13.16 9.22
C THR A 487 -5.98 14.14 8.37
N VAL A 488 -6.81 13.60 7.47
CA VAL A 488 -7.70 14.43 6.64
C VAL A 488 -8.69 15.21 7.52
N LEU A 489 -9.27 14.54 8.52
CA LEU A 489 -10.17 15.18 9.47
C LEU A 489 -9.51 16.33 10.23
N PHE A 490 -8.27 16.17 10.69
CA PHE A 490 -7.53 17.23 11.38
C PHE A 490 -7.24 18.42 10.48
N VAL A 491 -6.87 18.19 9.22
CA VAL A 491 -6.70 19.28 8.24
C VAL A 491 -8.01 20.02 8.01
N ILE A 492 -9.12 19.31 7.82
CA ILE A 492 -10.45 19.91 7.61
C ILE A 492 -10.89 20.71 8.86
N LEU A 493 -10.73 20.13 10.06
CA LEU A 493 -11.06 20.81 11.31
C LEU A 493 -10.23 22.08 11.50
N TYR A 494 -8.93 22.03 11.17
CA TYR A 494 -8.10 23.21 11.23
C TYR A 494 -8.61 24.29 10.28
N LEU A 495 -8.81 23.97 9.01
CA LEU A 495 -9.22 24.95 7.99
C LEU A 495 -10.61 25.55 8.26
N LEU A 496 -11.58 24.76 8.71
CA LEU A 496 -12.96 25.21 8.90
C LEU A 496 -13.21 25.88 10.24
N ILE A 497 -12.52 25.45 11.30
CA ILE A 497 -12.86 25.85 12.68
C ILE A 497 -11.69 26.59 13.34
N PHE A 498 -10.52 25.98 13.36
CA PHE A 498 -9.42 26.41 14.21
C PHE A 498 -8.53 27.49 13.57
N SER A 499 -8.54 27.66 12.26
CA SER A 499 -7.73 28.67 11.55
C SER A 499 -7.96 30.10 12.06
N ASN A 500 -9.18 30.41 12.47
CA ASN A 500 -9.55 31.72 13.01
C ASN A 500 -9.32 31.84 14.53
N ILE A 501 -9.10 30.74 15.24
CA ILE A 501 -8.97 30.71 16.70
C ILE A 501 -7.51 30.61 17.12
N MET A 502 -6.74 29.75 16.45
CA MET A 502 -5.33 29.52 16.77
C MET A 502 -4.50 29.16 15.54
N GLY A 503 -3.22 29.46 15.59
CA GLY A 503 -2.29 29.03 14.53
C GLY A 503 -2.12 27.50 14.47
N PHE A 504 -1.70 27.00 13.30
CA PHE A 504 -1.53 25.55 13.06
C PHE A 504 -0.61 24.87 14.07
N PHE A 505 0.41 25.55 14.53
CA PHE A 505 1.31 25.05 15.58
C PHE A 505 0.59 24.82 16.92
N GLY A 506 -0.29 25.73 17.34
CA GLY A 506 -1.12 25.57 18.54
C GLY A 506 -2.11 24.40 18.40
N PHE A 507 -2.66 24.24 17.19
CA PHE A 507 -3.54 23.11 16.88
C PHE A 507 -2.84 21.76 17.00
N MET A 508 -1.56 21.66 16.60
CA MET A 508 -0.78 20.41 16.78
C MET A 508 -0.58 20.05 18.25
N TRP A 509 -0.42 21.03 19.14
CA TRP A 509 -0.40 20.79 20.60
C TRP A 509 -1.74 20.27 21.11
N LEU A 510 -2.85 20.77 20.58
CA LEU A 510 -4.20 20.26 20.91
C LEU A 510 -4.35 18.79 20.46
N ILE A 511 -3.89 18.45 19.25
CA ILE A 511 -3.87 17.05 18.77
C ILE A 511 -3.02 16.19 19.70
N LEU A 512 -1.85 16.63 20.12
CA LEU A 512 -0.99 15.91 21.05
C LEU A 512 -1.72 15.63 22.37
N ALA A 513 -2.37 16.64 22.96
CA ALA A 513 -3.17 16.48 24.18
C ALA A 513 -4.32 15.46 23.98
N ALA A 514 -4.99 15.51 22.85
CA ALA A 514 -6.05 14.55 22.50
C ALA A 514 -5.50 13.11 22.36
N LEU A 515 -4.31 12.94 21.82
CA LEU A 515 -3.64 11.63 21.72
C LEU A 515 -3.24 11.08 23.09
N VAL A 516 -2.76 11.92 23.99
CA VAL A 516 -2.45 11.53 25.39
C VAL A 516 -3.70 11.03 26.10
N LEU A 517 -4.77 11.82 26.07
CA LEU A 517 -6.06 11.44 26.68
C LEU A 517 -6.63 10.19 26.02
N GLY A 518 -6.60 10.14 24.69
CA GLY A 518 -7.05 8.99 23.91
C GLY A 518 -6.29 7.71 24.25
N SER A 519 -4.98 7.79 24.49
CA SER A 519 -4.17 6.65 24.90
C SER A 519 -4.58 6.09 26.25
N ILE A 520 -4.87 6.95 27.21
CA ILE A 520 -5.37 6.55 28.53
C ILE A 520 -6.74 5.86 28.42
N VAL A 521 -7.64 6.41 27.62
CA VAL A 521 -8.96 5.83 27.37
C VAL A 521 -8.83 4.46 26.69
N MET A 522 -8.00 4.34 25.65
CA MET A 522 -7.80 3.07 24.93
C MET A 522 -7.18 2.00 25.82
N TYR A 523 -6.22 2.37 26.69
CA TYR A 523 -5.66 1.44 27.67
C TYR A 523 -6.73 0.93 28.63
N SER A 524 -7.57 1.84 29.18
CA SER A 524 -8.68 1.48 30.06
C SER A 524 -9.69 0.55 29.37
N MET A 525 -10.06 0.86 28.13
CA MET A 525 -10.97 0.02 27.33
C MET A 525 -10.39 -1.38 27.08
N LEU A 526 -9.10 -1.49 26.75
CA LEU A 526 -8.42 -2.78 26.58
C LEU A 526 -8.39 -3.55 27.90
N LYS A 527 -8.00 -2.91 29.01
CA LYS A 527 -7.94 -3.54 30.34
C LYS A 527 -9.28 -4.14 30.75
N ASN A 528 -10.38 -3.41 30.54
CA ASN A 528 -11.70 -3.83 30.98
C ASN A 528 -12.38 -4.83 30.05
N ASN A 529 -12.09 -4.80 28.75
CA ASN A 529 -12.81 -5.58 27.75
C ASN A 529 -11.98 -6.69 27.08
N ALA A 530 -10.65 -6.70 27.22
CA ALA A 530 -9.79 -7.61 26.46
C ALA A 530 -10.14 -9.09 26.70
N GLU A 531 -10.45 -9.49 27.92
CA GLU A 531 -10.81 -10.86 28.26
C GLU A 531 -12.11 -11.29 27.58
N LYS A 532 -13.17 -10.47 27.71
CA LYS A 532 -14.46 -10.73 27.05
C LYS A 532 -14.34 -10.80 25.53
N LEU A 533 -13.51 -9.93 24.95
CA LEU A 533 -13.30 -9.87 23.51
C LEU A 533 -12.46 -11.06 23.03
N LEU A 534 -11.41 -11.44 23.77
CA LEU A 534 -10.58 -12.59 23.42
C LEU A 534 -11.35 -13.91 23.50
N LEU A 535 -12.27 -14.07 24.45
CA LEU A 535 -13.15 -15.24 24.54
C LEU A 535 -14.11 -15.37 23.35
N LYS A 536 -14.53 -14.24 22.73
CA LYS A 536 -15.35 -14.24 21.50
C LYS A 536 -14.59 -14.66 20.25
N VAL A 537 -13.27 -14.62 20.28
CA VAL A 537 -12.40 -15.03 19.18
C VAL A 537 -12.36 -16.56 19.14
N ASN A 538 -13.24 -17.19 18.38
CA ASN A 538 -13.32 -18.65 18.20
C ASN A 538 -12.75 -19.08 16.85
#